data_2caf331107868c48b22f23b9eb423419
#
_entry.id   2caf331107868c48b22f23b9eb423419
#
_cell.length_a   1.000
_cell.length_b   1.000
_cell.length_c   1.000
_cell.angle_alpha   90.00
_cell.angle_beta   90.00
_cell.angle_gamma   90.00
#
_symmetry.space_group_name_H-M   'P 1'
#
loop_
_entity.id
_entity.type
_entity.pdbx_description
1 polymer ?
#
loop_
_entity_poly.entity_id
_entity_poly.type
_entity_poly.pdbx_seq_one_letter_code
_entity_poly.pdbx_strand_id
1 'polypeptide(L)'
;QFLHVDTTFWNIEHDLKAAIVLVSDNFSKAILGWSVSLKKNAENVSCALNNAIQTIHSFHPHHVCATLMADGGKENHNTTISELLQATTNPEITKISALKDIAFSNASIEAINKILKVYLRFHKPATLEQLIECIQTVVYDYSFVHPHGSLNGMIPMEVYTNQALNIDTNAFALQAKTERIEHNRKHTCGTCY
;
A
#
# COMPACT_ATOMS: atom_id res chain seq x y z
N GLN A 1 -3.97 -13.72 -6.24
CA GLN A 1 -3.66 -12.34 -5.78
C GLN A 1 -2.83 -11.61 -6.83
N PHE A 2 -2.89 -10.29 -6.82
CA PHE A 2 -2.09 -9.44 -7.70
C PHE A 2 -1.28 -8.46 -6.85
N LEU A 3 0.02 -8.69 -6.76
CA LEU A 3 0.93 -7.91 -5.93
C LEU A 3 1.66 -6.89 -6.78
N HIS A 4 1.85 -5.70 -6.25
CA HIS A 4 2.69 -4.66 -6.83
C HIS A 4 3.86 -4.37 -5.92
N VAL A 5 5.05 -4.24 -6.48
CA VAL A 5 6.23 -3.75 -5.79
C VAL A 5 6.71 -2.47 -6.44
N ASP A 6 7.01 -1.47 -5.63
CA ASP A 6 7.58 -0.20 -6.10
C ASP A 6 8.57 0.36 -5.08
N THR A 7 9.53 1.12 -5.57
CA THR A 7 10.57 1.78 -4.76
C THR A 7 10.41 3.29 -4.87
N THR A 8 10.16 3.92 -3.75
CA THR A 8 10.17 5.38 -3.65
C THR A 8 11.33 5.86 -2.78
N PHE A 9 11.57 7.18 -2.73
CA PHE A 9 12.73 7.73 -2.04
C PHE A 9 12.33 8.87 -1.13
N TRP A 10 13.09 8.99 -0.03
CA TRP A 10 13.04 10.12 0.88
C TRP A 10 14.44 10.63 1.19
N ASN A 11 14.62 11.97 1.20
CA ASN A 11 15.88 12.57 1.61
C ASN A 11 15.87 12.73 3.13
N ILE A 12 16.93 12.27 3.75
CA ILE A 12 17.23 12.46 5.16
C ILE A 12 18.45 13.38 5.32
N GLU A 13 18.85 13.68 6.55
CA GLU A 13 20.00 14.54 6.81
C GLU A 13 21.28 14.10 6.08
N HIS A 14 22.21 15.04 5.94
CA HIS A 14 23.49 14.84 5.25
C HIS A 14 23.35 14.47 3.76
N ASP A 15 22.30 14.94 3.09
CA ASP A 15 22.00 14.69 1.67
C ASP A 15 21.88 13.19 1.33
N LEU A 16 21.65 12.34 2.36
CA LEU A 16 21.44 10.92 2.16
C LEU A 16 20.03 10.66 1.64
N LYS A 17 19.92 9.71 0.73
CA LYS A 17 18.67 9.30 0.11
C LYS A 17 18.32 7.88 0.53
N ALA A 18 17.28 7.73 1.32
CA ALA A 18 16.78 6.42 1.70
C ALA A 18 15.80 5.90 0.64
N ALA A 19 15.93 4.62 0.31
CA ALA A 19 15.01 3.88 -0.54
C ALA A 19 13.95 3.17 0.32
N ILE A 20 12.69 3.41 0.01
CA ILE A 20 11.53 2.80 0.66
C ILE A 20 10.89 1.87 -0.37
N VAL A 21 10.83 0.59 -0.08
CA VAL A 21 10.17 -0.42 -0.91
C VAL A 21 8.84 -0.77 -0.27
N LEU A 22 7.79 -0.77 -1.07
CA LEU A 22 6.44 -1.20 -0.66
C LEU A 22 5.99 -2.36 -1.53
N VAL A 23 5.32 -3.33 -0.91
CA VAL A 23 4.61 -4.41 -1.59
C VAL A 23 3.14 -4.35 -1.19
N SER A 24 2.25 -4.18 -2.15
CA SER A 24 0.81 -4.06 -1.90
C SER A 24 -0.01 -5.02 -2.72
N ASP A 25 -1.17 -5.43 -2.19
CA ASP A 25 -2.18 -6.15 -2.96
C ASP A 25 -3.02 -5.17 -3.78
N ASN A 26 -3.17 -5.44 -5.07
CA ASN A 26 -3.88 -4.54 -5.98
C ASN A 26 -5.39 -4.46 -5.71
N PHE A 27 -6.00 -5.53 -5.22
CA PHE A 27 -7.43 -5.58 -4.97
C PHE A 27 -7.80 -4.84 -3.68
N SER A 28 -7.24 -5.27 -2.56
CA SER A 28 -7.52 -4.71 -1.24
C SER A 28 -6.81 -3.39 -0.96
N LYS A 29 -5.79 -3.03 -1.74
CA LYS A 29 -4.89 -1.89 -1.52
C LYS A 29 -4.03 -2.03 -0.25
N ALA A 30 -4.11 -3.14 0.48
CA ALA A 30 -3.33 -3.38 1.67
C ALA A 30 -1.82 -3.41 1.38
N ILE A 31 -1.02 -2.76 2.22
CA ILE A 31 0.43 -2.87 2.18
C ILE A 31 0.78 -4.14 2.97
N LEU A 32 1.29 -5.15 2.27
CA LEU A 32 1.60 -6.46 2.84
C LEU A 32 3.04 -6.57 3.33
N GLY A 33 3.95 -5.78 2.75
CA GLY A 33 5.35 -5.77 3.14
C GLY A 33 6.02 -4.45 2.77
N TRP A 34 7.04 -4.11 3.53
CA TRP A 34 7.83 -2.92 3.27
C TRP A 34 9.24 -3.07 3.83
N SER A 35 10.15 -2.24 3.33
CA SER A 35 11.50 -2.10 3.85
C SER A 35 12.07 -0.72 3.57
N VAL A 36 13.04 -0.29 4.37
CA VAL A 36 13.73 0.99 4.23
C VAL A 36 15.23 0.74 4.32
N SER A 37 16.00 1.31 3.39
CA SER A 37 17.46 1.18 3.36
C SER A 37 18.11 2.41 2.72
N LEU A 38 19.36 2.69 3.09
CA LEU A 38 20.17 3.69 2.38
C LEU A 38 20.62 3.21 1.00
N LYS A 39 20.45 1.92 0.70
CA LYS A 39 20.85 1.34 -0.59
C LYS A 39 19.61 0.95 -1.40
N LYS A 40 19.56 1.41 -2.65
CA LYS A 40 18.62 0.89 -3.65
C LYS A 40 19.23 -0.37 -4.24
N ASN A 41 18.93 -1.53 -3.68
CA ASN A 41 19.46 -2.82 -4.13
C ASN A 41 18.42 -3.95 -4.01
N ALA A 42 18.75 -5.10 -4.56
CA ALA A 42 17.89 -6.29 -4.53
C ALA A 42 17.63 -6.80 -3.11
N GLU A 43 18.57 -6.62 -2.17
CA GLU A 43 18.43 -7.03 -0.77
C GLU A 43 17.29 -6.27 -0.10
N ASN A 44 17.16 -4.95 -0.36
CA ASN A 44 16.07 -4.15 0.17
C ASN A 44 14.72 -4.61 -0.39
N VAL A 45 14.65 -4.89 -1.69
CA VAL A 45 13.44 -5.43 -2.32
C VAL A 45 13.10 -6.83 -1.78
N SER A 46 14.11 -7.71 -1.61
CA SER A 46 13.92 -9.04 -1.03
C SER A 46 13.39 -8.98 0.40
N CYS A 47 13.86 -8.03 1.21
CA CYS A 47 13.37 -7.81 2.55
C CYS A 47 11.87 -7.46 2.55
N ALA A 48 11.45 -6.51 1.72
CA ALA A 48 10.04 -6.14 1.59
C ALA A 48 9.17 -7.31 1.10
N LEU A 49 9.68 -8.09 0.12
CA LEU A 49 8.98 -9.27 -0.39
C LEU A 49 8.84 -10.36 0.67
N ASN A 50 9.90 -10.65 1.44
CA ASN A 50 9.83 -11.61 2.55
C ASN A 50 8.78 -11.21 3.58
N ASN A 51 8.72 -9.92 3.95
CA ASN A 51 7.70 -9.41 4.87
C ASN A 51 6.29 -9.59 4.28
N ALA A 52 6.10 -9.35 2.98
CA ALA A 52 4.84 -9.57 2.31
C ALA A 52 4.45 -11.06 2.28
N ILE A 53 5.40 -11.97 1.97
CA ILE A 53 5.19 -13.42 1.98
C ILE A 53 4.75 -13.89 3.39
N GLN A 54 5.41 -13.41 4.45
CA GLN A 54 5.03 -13.74 5.82
C GLN A 54 3.62 -13.23 6.16
N THR A 55 3.28 -12.03 5.74
CA THR A 55 1.93 -11.46 5.91
C THR A 55 0.89 -12.30 5.16
N ILE A 56 1.14 -12.66 3.90
CA ILE A 56 0.25 -13.52 3.11
C ILE A 56 0.04 -14.86 3.82
N HIS A 57 1.13 -15.51 4.24
CA HIS A 57 1.06 -16.79 4.94
C HIS A 57 0.27 -16.71 6.26
N SER A 58 0.41 -15.61 7.01
CA SER A 58 -0.28 -15.41 8.28
C SER A 58 -1.80 -15.28 8.13
N PHE A 59 -2.26 -14.62 7.08
CA PHE A 59 -3.69 -14.41 6.84
C PHE A 59 -4.32 -15.47 5.91
N HIS A 60 -3.51 -16.11 5.07
CA HIS A 60 -3.93 -17.13 4.12
C HIS A 60 -3.01 -18.37 4.23
N PRO A 61 -3.17 -19.18 5.29
CA PRO A 61 -2.29 -20.34 5.54
C PRO A 61 -2.42 -21.45 4.49
N HIS A 62 -3.50 -21.44 3.73
CA HIS A 62 -3.68 -22.37 2.60
C HIS A 62 -2.89 -21.90 1.39
N HIS A 63 -2.65 -22.83 0.44
CA HIS A 63 -1.93 -22.52 -0.79
C HIS A 63 -2.57 -21.36 -1.55
N VAL A 64 -1.77 -20.34 -1.86
CA VAL A 64 -2.17 -19.14 -2.58
C VAL A 64 -1.29 -18.96 -3.80
N CYS A 65 -1.91 -18.70 -4.96
CA CYS A 65 -1.19 -18.24 -6.14
C CYS A 65 -1.24 -16.71 -6.22
N ALA A 66 -0.09 -16.09 -6.42
CA ALA A 66 0.05 -14.66 -6.56
C ALA A 66 0.84 -14.29 -7.82
N THR A 67 0.48 -13.18 -8.44
CA THR A 67 1.25 -12.58 -9.52
C THR A 67 1.91 -11.31 -8.99
N LEU A 68 3.24 -11.24 -9.05
CA LEU A 68 4.01 -10.07 -8.66
C LEU A 68 4.31 -9.21 -9.87
N MET A 69 3.79 -8.00 -9.90
CA MET A 69 4.13 -6.98 -10.88
C MET A 69 5.24 -6.08 -10.35
N ALA A 70 6.34 -5.99 -11.07
CA ALA A 70 7.46 -5.10 -10.77
C ALA A 70 7.76 -4.22 -11.97
N ASP A 71 8.26 -3.02 -11.72
CA ASP A 71 8.81 -2.17 -12.78
C ASP A 71 10.10 -2.77 -13.37
N GLY A 72 10.59 -2.17 -14.49
CA GLY A 72 11.81 -2.62 -15.17
C GLY A 72 13.11 -2.21 -14.45
N GLY A 73 13.08 -1.88 -13.17
CA GLY A 73 14.26 -1.54 -12.38
C GLY A 73 15.23 -2.72 -12.25
N LYS A 74 16.54 -2.46 -12.35
CA LYS A 74 17.57 -3.51 -12.22
C LYS A 74 17.52 -4.23 -10.88
N GLU A 75 17.11 -3.55 -9.81
CA GLU A 75 16.91 -4.13 -8.48
C GLU A 75 15.81 -5.18 -8.46
N ASN A 76 14.82 -5.06 -9.34
CA ASN A 76 13.73 -6.01 -9.49
C ASN A 76 14.09 -7.22 -10.37
N HIS A 77 15.12 -7.11 -11.21
CA HIS A 77 15.59 -8.15 -12.14
C HIS A 77 16.92 -8.76 -11.69
N ASN A 78 17.01 -9.15 -10.42
CA ASN A 78 18.20 -9.75 -9.82
C ASN A 78 17.98 -11.25 -9.56
N THR A 79 19.06 -12.04 -9.61
CA THR A 79 19.06 -13.46 -9.27
C THR A 79 18.55 -13.72 -7.87
N THR A 80 18.91 -12.88 -6.89
CA THR A 80 18.45 -12.96 -5.49
C THR A 80 16.93 -12.96 -5.38
N ILE A 81 16.23 -12.08 -6.13
CA ILE A 81 14.77 -12.05 -6.13
C ILE A 81 14.19 -13.27 -6.82
N SER A 82 14.80 -13.70 -7.93
CA SER A 82 14.36 -14.90 -8.64
C SER A 82 14.51 -16.17 -7.78
N GLU A 83 15.62 -16.30 -7.07
CA GLU A 83 15.88 -17.38 -6.11
C GLU A 83 14.88 -17.36 -4.95
N LEU A 84 14.61 -16.19 -4.37
CA LEU A 84 13.59 -16.02 -3.34
C LEU A 84 12.23 -16.50 -3.80
N LEU A 85 11.77 -16.05 -4.98
CA LEU A 85 10.46 -16.42 -5.51
C LEU A 85 10.38 -17.91 -5.85
N GLN A 86 11.45 -18.51 -6.38
CA GLN A 86 11.52 -19.94 -6.66
C GLN A 86 11.53 -20.80 -5.39
N ALA A 87 12.19 -20.34 -4.33
CA ALA A 87 12.22 -21.02 -3.04
C ALA A 87 10.91 -20.93 -2.27
N THR A 88 10.06 -19.96 -2.61
CA THR A 88 8.77 -19.72 -1.94
C THR A 88 7.71 -20.62 -2.55
N THR A 89 7.19 -21.57 -1.77
CA THR A 89 6.17 -22.52 -2.21
C THR A 89 4.74 -22.10 -1.82
N ASN A 90 4.61 -21.25 -0.82
CA ASN A 90 3.33 -20.67 -0.40
C ASN A 90 3.57 -19.24 0.14
N PRO A 91 3.08 -18.21 -0.55
CA PRO A 91 2.35 -18.25 -1.83
C PRO A 91 3.24 -18.68 -3.01
N GLU A 92 2.66 -19.36 -4.01
CA GLU A 92 3.33 -19.55 -5.30
C GLU A 92 3.30 -18.24 -6.09
N ILE A 93 4.46 -17.63 -6.34
CA ILE A 93 4.54 -16.28 -6.92
C ILE A 93 5.09 -16.34 -8.34
N THR A 94 4.27 -15.96 -9.32
CA THR A 94 4.69 -15.72 -10.70
C THR A 94 5.01 -14.23 -10.88
N LYS A 95 6.24 -13.93 -11.32
CA LYS A 95 6.66 -12.56 -11.58
C LYS A 95 6.37 -12.13 -13.01
N ILE A 96 5.82 -10.94 -13.17
CA ILE A 96 5.63 -10.26 -14.45
C ILE A 96 6.27 -8.88 -14.41
N SER A 97 6.78 -8.42 -15.55
CA SER A 97 7.30 -7.05 -15.68
C SER A 97 6.17 -6.12 -16.12
N ALA A 98 6.04 -4.98 -15.44
CA ALA A 98 5.14 -3.93 -15.89
C ALA A 98 5.58 -3.43 -17.27
N LEU A 99 4.66 -3.44 -18.23
CA LEU A 99 4.94 -2.93 -19.56
C LEU A 99 5.01 -1.40 -19.51
N LYS A 100 6.08 -0.83 -20.05
CA LYS A 100 6.32 0.63 -20.05
C LYS A 100 5.22 1.43 -20.73
N ASP A 101 4.49 0.79 -21.65
CA ASP A 101 3.46 1.43 -22.47
C ASP A 101 2.05 1.35 -21.86
N ILE A 102 1.89 0.67 -20.71
CA ILE A 102 0.61 0.58 -20.00
C ILE A 102 0.67 1.49 -18.77
N ALA A 103 0.25 2.73 -18.95
CA ALA A 103 0.28 3.78 -17.92
C ALA A 103 -0.49 3.45 -16.62
N PHE A 104 -1.34 2.41 -16.64
CA PHE A 104 -2.17 2.02 -15.49
C PHE A 104 -1.61 0.82 -14.72
N SER A 105 -0.52 0.20 -15.18
CA SER A 105 -0.01 -1.04 -14.56
C SER A 105 0.40 -0.87 -13.10
N ASN A 106 0.85 0.34 -12.68
CA ASN A 106 1.30 0.64 -11.33
C ASN A 106 0.50 1.74 -10.61
N ALA A 107 -0.63 2.20 -11.18
CA ALA A 107 -1.39 3.33 -10.64
C ALA A 107 -1.81 3.13 -9.16
N SER A 108 -2.07 1.89 -8.74
CA SER A 108 -2.46 1.57 -7.37
C SER A 108 -1.33 1.88 -6.38
N ILE A 109 -0.14 1.35 -6.60
CA ILE A 109 1.00 1.55 -5.70
C ILE A 109 1.55 2.98 -5.78
N GLU A 110 1.43 3.63 -6.95
CA GLU A 110 1.75 5.06 -7.08
C GLU A 110 0.85 5.94 -6.21
N ALA A 111 -0.45 5.61 -6.11
CA ALA A 111 -1.37 6.32 -5.23
C ALA A 111 -0.99 6.14 -3.76
N ILE A 112 -0.60 4.92 -3.34
CA ILE A 112 -0.07 4.63 -2.01
C ILE A 112 1.18 5.47 -1.74
N ASN A 113 2.12 5.51 -2.68
CA ASN A 113 3.34 6.31 -2.56
C ASN A 113 3.06 7.82 -2.43
N LYS A 114 2.02 8.34 -3.08
CA LYS A 114 1.60 9.74 -2.91
C LYS A 114 1.11 10.01 -1.49
N ILE A 115 0.28 9.14 -0.94
CA ILE A 115 -0.21 9.23 0.44
C ILE A 115 0.98 9.17 1.41
N LEU A 116 1.85 8.18 1.27
CA LEU A 116 3.07 8.05 2.06
C LEU A 116 3.90 9.35 2.07
N LYS A 117 4.13 9.94 0.91
CA LYS A 117 4.88 11.20 0.79
C LYS A 117 4.21 12.39 1.47
N VAL A 118 2.88 12.41 1.57
CA VAL A 118 2.16 13.45 2.34
C VAL A 118 2.49 13.32 3.82
N TYR A 119 2.44 12.12 4.38
CA TYR A 119 2.82 11.85 5.78
C TYR A 119 4.29 12.21 6.04
N LEU A 120 5.19 11.80 5.18
CA LEU A 120 6.62 12.10 5.31
C LEU A 120 6.90 13.61 5.28
N ARG A 121 6.18 14.38 4.45
CA ARG A 121 6.31 15.85 4.42
C ARG A 121 5.83 16.50 5.71
N PHE A 122 4.84 15.92 6.36
CA PHE A 122 4.32 16.40 7.63
C PHE A 122 5.28 16.09 8.78
N HIS A 123 5.73 14.84 8.89
CA HIS A 123 6.59 14.38 9.97
C HIS A 123 8.07 14.75 9.80
N LYS A 124 8.53 14.96 8.56
CA LYS A 124 9.91 15.35 8.21
C LYS A 124 10.98 14.51 8.90
N PRO A 125 10.95 13.17 8.79
CA PRO A 125 11.96 12.32 9.39
C PRO A 125 13.35 12.69 8.84
N ALA A 126 14.29 12.94 9.73
CA ALA A 126 15.63 13.43 9.43
C ALA A 126 16.67 12.30 9.43
N THR A 127 16.46 11.27 10.27
CA THR A 127 17.36 10.10 10.33
C THR A 127 16.71 8.86 9.75
N LEU A 128 17.51 7.82 9.52
CA LEU A 128 17.01 6.54 9.02
C LEU A 128 16.04 5.89 10.01
N GLU A 129 16.38 5.95 11.31
CA GLU A 129 15.55 5.40 12.39
C GLU A 129 14.19 6.10 12.46
N GLN A 130 14.17 7.43 12.44
CA GLN A 130 12.94 8.22 12.39
C GLN A 130 12.11 7.91 11.14
N LEU A 131 12.77 7.70 9.99
CA LEU A 131 12.09 7.32 8.77
C LEU A 131 11.44 5.93 8.91
N ILE A 132 12.14 4.96 9.48
CA ILE A 132 11.61 3.60 9.72
C ILE A 132 10.38 3.66 10.63
N GLU A 133 10.45 4.37 11.76
CA GLU A 133 9.33 4.56 12.69
C GLU A 133 8.13 5.25 12.01
N CYS A 134 8.40 6.27 11.22
CA CYS A 134 7.36 6.98 10.45
C CYS A 134 6.70 6.04 9.43
N ILE A 135 7.46 5.27 8.67
CA ILE A 135 6.95 4.30 7.70
C ILE A 135 6.10 3.23 8.40
N GLN A 136 6.57 2.69 9.52
CA GLN A 136 5.82 1.71 10.30
C GLN A 136 4.45 2.25 10.72
N THR A 137 4.42 3.47 11.24
CA THR A 137 3.19 4.13 11.66
C THR A 137 2.24 4.37 10.49
N VAL A 138 2.76 4.90 9.39
CA VAL A 138 1.94 5.21 8.19
C VAL A 138 1.39 3.93 7.55
N VAL A 139 2.20 2.87 7.46
CA VAL A 139 1.76 1.58 6.90
C VAL A 139 0.67 0.96 7.76
N TYR A 140 0.83 1.03 9.08
CA TYR A 140 -0.20 0.54 10.01
C TYR A 140 -1.50 1.34 9.87
N ASP A 141 -1.42 2.67 9.95
CA ASP A 141 -2.58 3.56 9.83
C ASP A 141 -3.31 3.36 8.49
N TYR A 142 -2.55 3.35 7.39
CA TYR A 142 -3.08 3.13 6.05
C TYR A 142 -3.78 1.79 5.89
N SER A 143 -3.16 0.70 6.38
CA SER A 143 -3.65 -0.66 6.12
C SER A 143 -4.70 -1.13 7.11
N PHE A 144 -4.66 -0.68 8.38
CA PHE A 144 -5.48 -1.21 9.46
C PHE A 144 -6.47 -0.22 10.08
N VAL A 145 -6.34 1.09 9.80
CA VAL A 145 -7.16 2.10 10.46
C VAL A 145 -7.93 2.96 9.47
N HIS A 146 -7.33 3.32 8.35
CA HIS A 146 -7.87 4.35 7.46
C HIS A 146 -8.85 3.79 6.43
N PRO A 147 -10.13 4.24 6.43
CA PRO A 147 -11.10 3.83 5.41
C PRO A 147 -10.74 4.40 4.03
N HIS A 148 -10.91 3.61 2.98
CA HIS A 148 -10.57 4.00 1.63
C HIS A 148 -11.81 4.21 0.74
N GLY A 149 -11.88 5.36 0.07
CA GLY A 149 -12.99 5.67 -0.84
C GLY A 149 -13.13 4.68 -1.99
N SER A 150 -12.01 4.18 -2.55
CA SER A 150 -12.01 3.16 -3.60
C SER A 150 -12.45 1.78 -3.12
N LEU A 151 -12.53 1.56 -1.81
CA LEU A 151 -13.01 0.35 -1.16
C LEU A 151 -14.39 0.56 -0.51
N ASN A 152 -15.14 1.57 -0.97
CA ASN A 152 -16.44 1.93 -0.41
C ASN A 152 -16.42 2.24 1.10
N GLY A 153 -15.31 2.83 1.58
CA GLY A 153 -15.14 3.16 2.98
C GLY A 153 -14.63 2.02 3.86
N MET A 154 -14.30 0.87 3.28
CA MET A 154 -13.69 -0.22 4.02
C MET A 154 -12.18 0.00 4.22
N ILE A 155 -11.65 -0.63 5.26
CA ILE A 155 -10.22 -0.64 5.57
C ILE A 155 -9.51 -1.68 4.68
N PRO A 156 -8.31 -1.40 4.14
CA PRO A 156 -7.59 -2.32 3.26
C PRO A 156 -7.44 -3.74 3.82
N MET A 157 -7.08 -3.88 5.09
CA MET A 157 -6.91 -5.22 5.69
C MET A 157 -8.23 -5.95 5.94
N GLU A 158 -9.34 -5.26 6.18
CA GLU A 158 -10.67 -5.90 6.22
C GLU A 158 -11.02 -6.53 4.87
N VAL A 159 -10.75 -5.81 3.78
CA VAL A 159 -10.94 -6.33 2.42
C VAL A 159 -9.98 -7.49 2.14
N TYR A 160 -8.72 -7.36 2.56
CA TYR A 160 -7.69 -8.37 2.34
C TYR A 160 -8.01 -9.71 3.04
N THR A 161 -8.53 -9.63 4.25
CA THR A 161 -8.88 -10.81 5.08
C THR A 161 -10.30 -11.34 4.83
N ASN A 162 -11.03 -10.79 3.87
CA ASN A 162 -12.45 -11.08 3.62
C ASN A 162 -13.36 -10.85 4.85
N GLN A 163 -12.92 -10.01 5.78
CA GLN A 163 -13.73 -9.60 6.94
C GLN A 163 -14.62 -8.39 6.60
N ALA A 164 -14.59 -7.95 5.36
CA ALA A 164 -15.42 -6.85 4.88
C ALA A 164 -16.90 -7.17 5.15
N LEU A 165 -17.53 -6.37 5.99
CA LEU A 165 -18.95 -6.43 6.24
C LEU A 165 -19.70 -6.22 4.91
N ASN A 166 -20.76 -6.98 4.70
CA ASN A 166 -21.66 -6.81 3.56
C ASN A 166 -22.49 -5.53 3.80
N ILE A 167 -21.84 -4.36 3.65
CA ILE A 167 -22.49 -3.07 3.84
C ILE A 167 -23.19 -2.71 2.54
N ASP A 168 -24.49 -2.50 2.59
CA ASP A 168 -25.20 -1.87 1.49
C ASP A 168 -24.75 -0.41 1.37
N THR A 169 -23.72 -0.20 0.54
CA THR A 169 -23.11 1.11 0.32
C THR A 169 -24.10 2.13 -0.27
N ASN A 170 -25.14 1.67 -0.98
CA ASN A 170 -26.17 2.55 -1.53
C ASN A 170 -27.12 3.05 -0.44
N ALA A 171 -27.55 2.17 0.47
CA ALA A 171 -28.37 2.56 1.62
C ALA A 171 -27.59 3.54 2.52
N PHE A 172 -26.32 3.25 2.80
CA PHE A 172 -25.47 4.10 3.60
C PHE A 172 -25.23 5.49 2.96
N ALA A 173 -24.95 5.53 1.67
CA ALA A 173 -24.78 6.78 0.93
C ALA A 173 -26.07 7.62 0.89
N LEU A 174 -27.23 6.98 0.75
CA LEU A 174 -28.52 7.64 0.80
C LEU A 174 -28.81 8.22 2.18
N GLN A 175 -28.54 7.48 3.26
CA GLN A 175 -28.69 7.95 4.63
C GLN A 175 -27.78 9.15 4.90
N ALA A 176 -26.50 9.08 4.58
CA ALA A 176 -25.55 10.17 4.75
C ALA A 176 -25.94 11.43 3.96
N LYS A 177 -26.49 11.25 2.75
CA LYS A 177 -27.02 12.36 1.95
C LYS A 177 -28.22 13.01 2.65
N THR A 178 -29.14 12.22 3.17
CA THR A 178 -30.35 12.70 3.87
C THR A 178 -29.96 13.47 5.13
N GLU A 179 -29.10 12.90 5.96
CA GLU A 179 -28.61 13.55 7.19
C GLU A 179 -27.90 14.88 6.90
N ARG A 180 -27.09 14.92 5.84
CA ARG A 180 -26.42 16.17 5.41
C ARG A 180 -27.41 17.23 4.96
N ILE A 181 -28.47 16.83 4.22
CA ILE A 181 -29.51 17.77 3.79
C ILE A 181 -30.28 18.32 4.99
N GLU A 182 -30.63 17.46 5.96
CA GLU A 182 -31.31 17.88 7.18
C GLU A 182 -30.43 18.81 8.04
N HIS A 183 -29.13 18.45 8.19
CA HIS A 183 -28.18 19.29 8.90
C HIS A 183 -28.06 20.66 8.25
N ASN A 184 -27.91 20.73 6.94
CA ASN A 184 -27.83 22.00 6.22
C ASN A 184 -29.11 22.81 6.36
N ARG A 185 -30.31 22.22 6.32
CA ARG A 185 -31.58 22.91 6.53
C ARG A 185 -31.66 23.54 7.95
N LYS A 186 -31.20 22.83 8.98
CA LYS A 186 -31.20 23.32 10.37
C LYS A 186 -30.20 24.45 10.59
N HIS A 187 -29.12 24.49 9.84
CA HIS A 187 -28.02 25.45 9.99
C HIS A 187 -27.90 26.46 8.83
N THR A 188 -28.89 26.52 7.95
CA THR A 188 -28.94 27.59 6.94
C THR A 188 -29.15 28.91 7.61
N CYS A 189 -28.21 29.84 7.45
CA CYS A 189 -28.32 31.20 7.96
C CYS A 189 -29.44 31.93 7.19
N GLY A 190 -30.56 32.15 7.83
CA GLY A 190 -31.71 32.87 7.26
C GLY A 190 -31.50 34.37 7.01
N THR A 191 -30.28 34.88 7.23
CA THR A 191 -29.96 36.32 7.22
C THR A 191 -28.97 36.72 6.13
N CYS A 192 -28.61 35.82 5.18
CA CYS A 192 -27.80 36.20 4.04
C CYS A 192 -28.72 36.54 2.85
N TYR A 193 -29.22 37.76 2.84
CA TYR A 193 -29.74 38.51 1.67
C TYR A 193 -28.86 39.74 1.48
#